data_bddec82d2dfc9096f79e08b60d4d2534
#
_entry.id   bddec82d2dfc9096f79e08b60d4d2534
#
_cell.length_a   1.000
_cell.length_b   1.000
_cell.length_c   1.000
_cell.angle_alpha   90.00
_cell.angle_beta   90.00
_cell.angle_gamma   90.00
#
_symmetry.space_group_name_H-M   'P 1'
#
loop_
_entity.id
_entity.type
_entity.pdbx_description
1 polymer ?
#
loop_
_entity_poly.entity_id
_entity_poly.type
_entity_poly.pdbx_seq_one_letter_code
_entity_poly.pdbx_strand_id
1 'polypeptide(L)'
;AGALHAQGAVIVNPYPVTVALRDKIITSRILQSAGVPTPDTYVASRPERLESLLGGGPLVVKPYQGSDGFGIRVVRSVAELAAVPAGKDPVFAQRYHPPQGRDRKMYVIGGRVFGVKKVFPARTDAEKHGEPFTPTAELREIVVRCGQAFGIDLYSVDIIESEGKPYVVDMCSIPGCRGVPDGPSHLASYLYAAAKRAARGQPLFESAVPTEAVPTEGVW
;
A
#
# COMPACT_ATOMS: atom_id res chain seq x y z
N ALA A 1 1.00 -20.98 3.50
CA ALA A 1 1.80 -20.13 4.40
C ALA A 1 1.41 -20.36 5.87
N GLY A 2 0.11 -20.33 6.23
CA GLY A 2 -0.34 -20.46 7.62
C GLY A 2 0.13 -21.75 8.31
N ALA A 3 0.03 -22.91 7.65
CA ALA A 3 0.50 -24.18 8.19
C ALA A 3 2.02 -24.18 8.43
N LEU A 4 2.80 -23.61 7.52
CA LEU A 4 4.25 -23.49 7.69
C LEU A 4 4.60 -22.54 8.83
N HIS A 5 3.88 -21.41 8.95
CA HIS A 5 4.05 -20.48 10.06
C HIS A 5 3.80 -21.16 11.42
N ALA A 6 2.69 -21.93 11.51
CA ALA A 6 2.36 -22.68 12.73
C ALA A 6 3.41 -23.75 13.09
N GLN A 7 4.19 -24.22 12.12
CA GLN A 7 5.31 -25.14 12.31
C GLN A 7 6.64 -24.43 12.60
N GLY A 8 6.63 -23.11 12.79
CA GLY A 8 7.82 -22.32 13.09
C GLY A 8 8.68 -21.98 11.87
N ALA A 9 8.18 -22.18 10.65
CA ALA A 9 8.92 -21.77 9.45
C ALA A 9 9.08 -20.25 9.40
N VAL A 10 10.30 -19.82 9.08
CA VAL A 10 10.62 -18.40 8.85
C VAL A 10 10.05 -17.95 7.51
N ILE A 11 9.16 -16.97 7.55
CA ILE A 11 8.47 -16.47 6.36
C ILE A 11 8.62 -14.94 6.28
N VAL A 12 9.10 -14.44 5.17
CA VAL A 12 9.13 -13.01 4.83
C VAL A 12 8.00 -12.70 3.84
N ASN A 13 7.02 -11.88 4.18
CA ASN A 13 6.74 -11.27 5.49
C ASN A 13 6.04 -12.27 6.42
N PRO A 14 5.97 -12.00 7.76
CA PRO A 14 5.26 -12.85 8.69
C PRO A 14 3.81 -13.10 8.24
N TYR A 15 3.34 -14.33 8.41
CA TYR A 15 2.00 -14.71 7.95
C TYR A 15 0.86 -13.84 8.51
N PRO A 16 0.84 -13.48 9.82
CA PRO A 16 -0.21 -12.60 10.35
C PRO A 16 -0.25 -11.22 9.66
N VAL A 17 0.92 -10.64 9.38
CA VAL A 17 1.03 -9.35 8.67
C VAL A 17 0.55 -9.49 7.23
N THR A 18 0.92 -10.57 6.55
CA THR A 18 0.47 -10.83 5.18
C THR A 18 -1.05 -10.97 5.10
N VAL A 19 -1.66 -11.62 6.10
CA VAL A 19 -3.14 -11.73 6.18
C VAL A 19 -3.78 -10.38 6.45
N ALA A 20 -3.25 -9.60 7.41
CA ALA A 20 -3.76 -8.28 7.73
C ALA A 20 -3.74 -7.35 6.51
N LEU A 21 -2.65 -7.35 5.73
CA LEU A 21 -2.50 -6.51 4.53
C LEU A 21 -3.39 -6.95 3.35
N ARG A 22 -4.03 -8.13 3.41
CA ARG A 22 -5.04 -8.55 2.42
C ARG A 22 -6.43 -8.02 2.75
N ASP A 23 -6.64 -7.54 3.96
CA ASP A 23 -7.89 -6.97 4.44
C ASP A 23 -7.77 -5.44 4.49
N LYS A 24 -8.48 -4.75 3.58
CA LYS A 24 -8.43 -3.28 3.48
C LYS A 24 -9.02 -2.58 4.69
N ILE A 25 -9.94 -3.22 5.41
CA ILE A 25 -10.53 -2.67 6.64
C ILE A 25 -9.46 -2.63 7.73
N ILE A 26 -8.79 -3.76 7.96
CA ILE A 26 -7.72 -3.87 8.94
C ILE A 26 -6.56 -2.94 8.56
N THR A 27 -6.12 -2.99 7.30
CA THR A 27 -5.02 -2.15 6.80
C THR A 27 -5.30 -0.67 7.02
N SER A 28 -6.49 -0.19 6.62
CA SER A 28 -6.85 1.23 6.78
C SER A 28 -6.89 1.64 8.25
N ARG A 29 -7.40 0.81 9.15
CA ARG A 29 -7.44 1.10 10.58
C ARG A 29 -6.06 1.20 11.21
N ILE A 30 -5.16 0.27 10.88
CA ILE A 30 -3.78 0.30 11.36
C ILE A 30 -3.05 1.55 10.86
N LEU A 31 -3.16 1.87 9.56
CA LEU A 31 -2.53 3.06 8.98
C LEU A 31 -3.08 4.37 9.60
N GLN A 32 -4.39 4.48 9.78
CA GLN A 32 -5.02 5.62 10.44
C GLN A 32 -4.53 5.79 11.89
N SER A 33 -4.47 4.69 12.65
CA SER A 33 -3.97 4.72 14.03
C SER A 33 -2.49 5.11 14.12
N ALA A 34 -1.71 4.85 13.07
CA ALA A 34 -0.31 5.28 12.95
C ALA A 34 -0.15 6.72 12.41
N GLY A 35 -1.25 7.46 12.21
CA GLY A 35 -1.21 8.82 11.68
C GLY A 35 -0.76 8.92 10.21
N VAL A 36 -0.89 7.83 9.45
CA VAL A 36 -0.63 7.83 8.01
C VAL A 36 -1.79 8.55 7.29
N PRO A 37 -1.53 9.49 6.38
CA PRO A 37 -2.58 10.13 5.62
C PRO A 37 -3.29 9.13 4.70
N THR A 38 -4.53 8.81 5.03
CA THR A 38 -5.42 7.93 4.27
C THR A 38 -6.73 8.63 4.01
N PRO A 39 -7.49 8.29 2.96
CA PRO A 39 -8.85 8.77 2.80
C PRO A 39 -9.73 8.36 3.98
N ASP A 40 -10.72 9.19 4.34
CA ASP A 40 -11.75 8.80 5.31
C ASP A 40 -12.37 7.48 4.89
N THR A 41 -12.41 6.54 5.80
CA THR A 41 -12.78 5.15 5.54
C THR A 41 -14.05 4.76 6.27
N TYR A 42 -14.97 4.13 5.55
CA TYR A 42 -16.29 3.73 6.01
C TYR A 42 -16.50 2.24 5.75
N VAL A 43 -17.17 1.58 6.68
CA VAL A 43 -17.55 0.16 6.56
C VAL A 43 -19.01 0.03 6.88
N ALA A 44 -19.76 -0.63 6.03
CA ALA A 44 -21.19 -0.84 6.20
C ALA A 44 -21.59 -2.28 5.87
N SER A 45 -22.67 -2.76 6.44
CA SER A 45 -23.23 -4.08 6.12
C SER A 45 -23.92 -4.11 4.75
N ARG A 46 -24.38 -2.95 4.26
CA ARG A 46 -25.07 -2.80 2.96
C ARG A 46 -24.74 -1.44 2.35
N PRO A 47 -24.75 -1.33 1.00
CA PRO A 47 -24.47 -0.07 0.31
C PRO A 47 -25.37 1.10 0.78
N GLU A 48 -26.66 0.88 1.00
CA GLU A 48 -27.65 1.89 1.35
C GLU A 48 -27.30 2.63 2.65
N ARG A 49 -26.55 1.98 3.54
CA ARG A 49 -26.06 2.59 4.80
C ARG A 49 -25.03 3.70 4.60
N LEU A 50 -24.49 3.83 3.38
CA LEU A 50 -23.52 4.86 3.01
C LEU A 50 -24.18 6.08 2.35
N GLU A 51 -25.51 6.09 2.14
CA GLU A 51 -26.23 7.13 1.40
C GLU A 51 -26.01 8.53 2.00
N SER A 52 -26.11 8.67 3.31
CA SER A 52 -25.91 9.95 3.99
C SER A 52 -24.50 10.54 3.79
N LEU A 53 -23.51 9.71 3.50
CA LEU A 53 -22.13 10.15 3.27
C LEU A 53 -21.95 10.82 1.91
N LEU A 54 -22.84 10.59 0.94
CA LEU A 54 -22.79 11.21 -0.37
C LEU A 54 -22.99 12.74 -0.31
N GLY A 55 -23.65 13.26 0.74
CA GLY A 55 -23.74 14.70 0.99
C GLY A 55 -22.39 15.39 1.18
N GLY A 56 -21.36 14.66 1.65
CA GLY A 56 -19.99 15.15 1.78
C GLY A 56 -19.11 14.93 0.54
N GLY A 57 -19.67 14.43 -0.57
CA GLY A 57 -18.98 14.17 -1.83
C GLY A 57 -18.93 12.69 -2.23
N PRO A 58 -18.32 12.36 -3.38
CA PRO A 58 -18.25 11.01 -3.91
C PRO A 58 -17.51 10.03 -2.99
N LEU A 59 -17.83 8.75 -3.14
CA LEU A 59 -17.17 7.63 -2.48
C LEU A 59 -16.49 6.72 -3.49
N VAL A 60 -15.39 6.11 -3.11
CA VAL A 60 -14.80 4.94 -3.79
C VAL A 60 -15.22 3.71 -3.03
N VAL A 61 -15.99 2.82 -3.66
CA VAL A 61 -16.32 1.50 -3.11
C VAL A 61 -15.37 0.48 -3.69
N LYS A 62 -14.81 -0.35 -2.82
CA LYS A 62 -13.82 -1.40 -3.18
C LYS A 62 -14.20 -2.72 -2.53
N PRO A 63 -13.91 -3.87 -3.12
CA PRO A 63 -13.88 -5.13 -2.38
C PRO A 63 -12.89 -5.01 -1.21
N TYR A 64 -13.31 -5.36 0.01
CA TYR A 64 -12.41 -5.25 1.17
C TYR A 64 -11.25 -6.26 1.09
N GLN A 65 -11.45 -7.37 0.38
CA GLN A 65 -10.41 -8.30 -0.05
C GLN A 65 -10.36 -8.31 -1.58
N GLY A 66 -9.20 -8.08 -2.15
CA GLY A 66 -9.02 -8.01 -3.60
C GLY A 66 -7.74 -7.32 -3.99
N SER A 67 -7.32 -7.52 -5.24
CA SER A 67 -6.11 -6.97 -5.84
C SER A 67 -6.38 -6.38 -7.22
N ASP A 68 -5.40 -5.70 -7.78
CA ASP A 68 -5.35 -5.22 -9.17
C ASP A 68 -6.46 -4.25 -9.56
N GLY A 69 -7.09 -3.59 -8.60
CA GLY A 69 -8.14 -2.61 -8.84
C GLY A 69 -9.47 -3.19 -9.32
N PHE A 70 -9.62 -4.51 -9.31
CA PHE A 70 -10.85 -5.15 -9.73
C PHE A 70 -12.00 -4.81 -8.77
N GLY A 71 -13.16 -4.43 -9.35
CA GLY A 71 -14.37 -4.10 -8.55
C GLY A 71 -14.35 -2.73 -7.89
N ILE A 72 -13.36 -1.87 -8.16
CA ILE A 72 -13.35 -0.48 -7.68
C ILE A 72 -14.38 0.33 -8.46
N ARG A 73 -15.23 1.08 -7.74
CA ARG A 73 -16.25 1.97 -8.30
C ARG A 73 -16.24 3.31 -7.61
N VAL A 74 -16.31 4.40 -8.38
CA VAL A 74 -16.58 5.73 -7.86
C VAL A 74 -18.07 5.95 -7.90
N VAL A 75 -18.66 6.23 -6.75
CA VAL A 75 -20.10 6.40 -6.52
C VAL A 75 -20.38 7.86 -6.20
N ARG A 76 -21.24 8.52 -6.99
CA ARG A 76 -21.56 9.96 -6.89
C ARG A 76 -23.01 10.22 -6.54
N SER A 77 -23.87 9.19 -6.66
CA SER A 77 -25.30 9.31 -6.45
C SER A 77 -25.88 8.09 -5.72
N VAL A 78 -27.06 8.25 -5.16
CA VAL A 78 -27.82 7.15 -4.53
C VAL A 78 -28.10 6.03 -5.54
N ALA A 79 -28.40 6.37 -6.79
CA ALA A 79 -28.63 5.40 -7.85
C ALA A 79 -27.38 4.56 -8.16
N GLU A 80 -26.20 5.19 -8.21
CA GLU A 80 -24.92 4.49 -8.40
C GLU A 80 -24.59 3.63 -7.18
N LEU A 81 -24.93 4.09 -5.97
CA LEU A 81 -24.73 3.32 -4.73
C LEU A 81 -25.64 2.07 -4.69
N ALA A 82 -26.90 2.22 -5.10
CA ALA A 82 -27.83 1.10 -5.19
C ALA A 82 -27.42 0.05 -6.23
N ALA A 83 -26.61 0.42 -7.23
CA ALA A 83 -26.04 -0.48 -8.23
C ALA A 83 -24.78 -1.23 -7.74
N VAL A 84 -24.29 -0.95 -6.52
CA VAL A 84 -23.21 -1.72 -5.89
C VAL A 84 -23.79 -3.08 -5.46
N PRO A 85 -23.19 -4.21 -5.88
CA PRO A 85 -23.70 -5.52 -5.48
C PRO A 85 -23.73 -5.68 -3.97
N ALA A 86 -24.88 -5.98 -3.41
CA ALA A 86 -24.99 -6.41 -2.02
C ALA A 86 -24.57 -7.88 -1.93
N GLY A 87 -23.70 -8.21 -0.99
CA GLY A 87 -23.18 -9.55 -0.74
C GLY A 87 -23.21 -9.91 0.74
N LYS A 88 -22.54 -11.01 1.09
CA LYS A 88 -22.30 -11.39 2.49
C LYS A 88 -21.17 -10.60 3.12
N ASP A 89 -20.32 -10.03 2.29
CA ASP A 89 -19.14 -9.27 2.69
C ASP A 89 -19.50 -7.84 3.06
N PRO A 90 -18.76 -7.21 4.00
CA PRO A 90 -18.95 -5.80 4.32
C PRO A 90 -18.60 -4.92 3.12
N VAL A 91 -19.34 -3.85 2.97
CA VAL A 91 -19.06 -2.80 1.98
C VAL A 91 -17.97 -1.89 2.55
N PHE A 92 -16.82 -1.86 1.88
CA PHE A 92 -15.70 -0.98 2.19
C PHE A 92 -15.74 0.22 1.24
N ALA A 93 -15.80 1.40 1.81
CA ALA A 93 -15.81 2.64 1.04
C ALA A 93 -14.82 3.66 1.62
N GLN A 94 -14.31 4.51 0.74
CA GLN A 94 -13.44 5.63 1.12
C GLN A 94 -13.94 6.91 0.48
N ARG A 95 -13.66 8.07 1.13
CA ARG A 95 -13.87 9.35 0.48
C ARG A 95 -13.06 9.41 -0.83
N TYR A 96 -13.71 9.78 -1.91
CA TYR A 96 -13.04 9.93 -3.20
C TYR A 96 -12.22 11.21 -3.22
N HIS A 97 -10.93 11.06 -3.43
CA HIS A 97 -10.00 12.15 -3.73
C HIS A 97 -9.58 12.01 -5.20
N PRO A 98 -9.95 12.97 -6.09
CA PRO A 98 -9.60 12.88 -7.49
C PRO A 98 -8.08 12.92 -7.66
N PRO A 99 -7.45 11.88 -8.26
CA PRO A 99 -6.00 11.86 -8.44
C PRO A 99 -5.51 12.98 -9.36
N GLN A 100 -4.44 13.65 -8.97
CA GLN A 100 -3.74 14.64 -9.77
C GLN A 100 -2.50 13.98 -10.40
N GLY A 101 -2.62 13.61 -11.67
CA GLY A 101 -1.55 12.94 -12.41
C GLY A 101 -1.52 11.43 -12.18
N ARG A 102 -0.32 10.86 -12.29
CA ARG A 102 -0.09 9.42 -12.15
C ARG A 102 0.06 9.02 -10.69
N ASP A 103 -0.41 7.83 -10.32
CA ASP A 103 -0.24 7.26 -9.00
C ASP A 103 1.25 7.09 -8.64
N ARG A 104 1.58 7.21 -7.37
CA ARG A 104 2.91 6.99 -6.80
C ARG A 104 2.96 5.60 -6.17
N LYS A 105 3.48 4.62 -6.92
CA LYS A 105 3.77 3.29 -6.37
C LYS A 105 5.11 3.34 -5.68
N MET A 106 5.09 3.21 -4.36
CA MET A 106 6.27 3.21 -3.52
C MET A 106 6.63 1.77 -3.17
N TYR A 107 7.89 1.40 -3.31
CA TYR A 107 8.41 0.10 -2.94
C TYR A 107 9.44 0.26 -1.84
N VAL A 108 9.35 -0.60 -0.82
CA VAL A 108 10.33 -0.67 0.26
C VAL A 108 10.96 -2.05 0.28
N ILE A 109 12.27 -2.11 0.24
CA ILE A 109 13.06 -3.34 0.26
C ILE A 109 14.21 -3.15 1.23
N GLY A 110 14.12 -3.72 2.44
CA GLY A 110 15.14 -3.59 3.47
C GLY A 110 15.43 -2.14 3.83
N GLY A 111 14.39 -1.35 4.07
CA GLY A 111 14.49 0.08 4.42
C GLY A 111 14.78 1.02 3.24
N ARG A 112 15.18 0.52 2.07
CA ARG A 112 15.39 1.33 0.86
C ARG A 112 14.07 1.65 0.19
N VAL A 113 13.81 2.93 -0.09
CA VAL A 113 12.56 3.42 -0.69
C VAL A 113 12.76 3.75 -2.15
N PHE A 114 11.95 3.16 -3.02
CA PHE A 114 11.92 3.39 -4.47
C PHE A 114 10.55 3.92 -4.88
N GLY A 115 10.52 4.89 -5.79
CA GLY A 115 9.28 5.45 -6.33
C GLY A 115 9.11 5.14 -7.82
N VAL A 116 7.90 4.75 -8.22
CA VAL A 116 7.51 4.56 -9.61
C VAL A 116 6.16 5.25 -9.86
N LYS A 117 6.12 6.17 -10.84
CA LYS A 117 4.86 6.78 -11.30
C LYS A 117 4.12 5.81 -12.19
N LYS A 118 2.85 5.53 -11.89
CA LYS A 118 2.03 4.58 -12.65
C LYS A 118 0.73 5.20 -13.13
N VAL A 119 0.28 4.77 -14.29
CA VAL A 119 -1.07 5.05 -14.78
C VAL A 119 -2.04 4.05 -14.14
N PHE A 120 -3.17 4.50 -13.67
CA PHE A 120 -4.24 3.63 -13.18
C PHE A 120 -5.58 3.99 -13.84
N PRO A 121 -6.32 3.01 -14.36
CA PRO A 121 -5.92 1.62 -14.58
C PRO A 121 -4.89 1.48 -15.72
N ALA A 122 -3.87 0.64 -15.52
CA ALA A 122 -2.88 0.34 -16.53
C ALA A 122 -3.42 -0.66 -17.57
N ARG A 123 -3.26 -0.35 -18.86
CA ARG A 123 -3.76 -1.14 -19.99
C ARG A 123 -2.67 -1.89 -20.73
N THR A 124 -1.44 -1.38 -20.71
CA THR A 124 -0.28 -1.92 -21.39
C THR A 124 0.81 -2.35 -20.42
N ASP A 125 1.76 -3.17 -20.85
CA ASP A 125 2.90 -3.56 -20.02
C ASP A 125 3.82 -2.37 -19.71
N ALA A 126 3.96 -1.42 -20.63
CA ALA A 126 4.70 -0.19 -20.41
C ALA A 126 4.05 0.66 -19.29
N GLU A 127 2.73 0.81 -19.29
CA GLU A 127 1.99 1.49 -18.22
C GLU A 127 2.11 0.75 -16.88
N LYS A 128 2.10 -0.59 -16.88
CA LYS A 128 2.33 -1.40 -15.69
C LYS A 128 3.76 -1.29 -15.18
N HIS A 129 4.74 -1.10 -16.07
CA HIS A 129 6.13 -0.87 -15.70
C HIS A 129 6.26 0.49 -15.00
N GLY A 130 5.71 1.53 -15.59
CA GLY A 130 5.74 2.89 -15.08
C GLY A 130 7.11 3.55 -15.24
N GLU A 131 7.29 4.69 -14.58
CA GLU A 131 8.48 5.54 -14.66
C GLU A 131 9.10 5.75 -13.29
N PRO A 132 10.38 5.40 -13.07
CA PRO A 132 11.06 5.66 -11.80
C PRO A 132 11.11 7.17 -11.49
N PHE A 133 11.03 7.51 -10.21
CA PHE A 133 11.25 8.88 -9.74
C PHE A 133 11.88 8.88 -8.34
N THR A 134 12.54 9.99 -7.99
CA THR A 134 13.06 10.18 -6.64
C THR A 134 11.94 10.69 -5.72
N PRO A 135 11.54 9.91 -4.70
CA PRO A 135 10.51 10.34 -3.75
C PRO A 135 10.94 11.57 -2.94
N THR A 136 10.00 12.47 -2.67
CA THR A 136 10.21 13.59 -1.75
C THR A 136 10.42 13.11 -0.33
N ALA A 137 10.95 13.96 0.55
CA ALA A 137 11.11 13.66 1.97
C ALA A 137 9.76 13.28 2.63
N GLU A 138 8.69 14.01 2.31
CA GLU A 138 7.33 13.74 2.79
C GLU A 138 6.85 12.34 2.38
N LEU A 139 6.97 11.98 1.10
CA LEU A 139 6.57 10.65 0.61
C LEU A 139 7.38 9.54 1.27
N ARG A 140 8.69 9.75 1.50
CA ARG A 140 9.53 8.78 2.22
C ARG A 140 9.06 8.59 3.65
N GLU A 141 8.79 9.68 4.37
CA GLU A 141 8.33 9.64 5.76
C GLU A 141 6.99 8.89 5.88
N ILE A 142 6.01 9.20 5.02
CA ILE A 142 4.71 8.50 4.96
C ILE A 142 4.92 7.00 4.76
N VAL A 143 5.74 6.63 3.78
CA VAL A 143 5.97 5.23 3.43
C VAL A 143 6.69 4.49 4.55
N VAL A 144 7.72 5.07 5.17
CA VAL A 144 8.42 4.48 6.32
C VAL A 144 7.46 4.26 7.49
N ARG A 145 6.60 5.22 7.78
CA ARG A 145 5.56 5.10 8.82
C ARG A 145 4.58 3.94 8.53
N CYS A 146 4.24 3.70 7.25
CA CYS A 146 3.45 2.52 6.88
C CYS A 146 4.15 1.21 7.29
N GLY A 147 5.44 1.05 7.00
CA GLY A 147 6.20 -0.14 7.38
C GLY A 147 6.32 -0.30 8.89
N GLN A 148 6.55 0.78 9.61
CA GLN A 148 6.62 0.79 11.07
C GLN A 148 5.30 0.34 11.71
N ALA A 149 4.16 0.77 11.15
CA ALA A 149 2.83 0.39 11.64
C ALA A 149 2.58 -1.13 11.56
N PHE A 150 3.23 -1.83 10.64
CA PHE A 150 3.14 -3.28 10.46
C PHE A 150 4.38 -4.06 10.91
N GLY A 151 5.43 -3.37 11.32
CA GLY A 151 6.70 -4.00 11.73
C GLY A 151 7.39 -4.76 10.60
N ILE A 152 7.36 -4.24 9.37
CA ILE A 152 7.96 -4.85 8.17
C ILE A 152 8.77 -3.85 7.36
N ASP A 153 9.75 -4.34 6.60
CA ASP A 153 10.64 -3.57 5.73
C ASP A 153 10.65 -4.07 4.26
N LEU A 154 9.73 -4.98 3.92
CA LEU A 154 9.47 -5.43 2.55
C LEU A 154 7.99 -5.25 2.22
N TYR A 155 7.64 -4.23 1.44
CA TYR A 155 6.25 -3.93 1.09
C TYR A 155 6.16 -2.93 -0.07
N SER A 156 4.96 -2.69 -0.56
CA SER A 156 4.68 -1.55 -1.43
C SER A 156 3.45 -0.80 -0.96
N VAL A 157 3.42 0.50 -1.28
CA VAL A 157 2.35 1.44 -0.92
C VAL A 157 1.89 2.16 -2.18
N ASP A 158 0.59 2.24 -2.38
CA ASP A 158 -0.01 3.05 -3.43
C ASP A 158 -0.46 4.39 -2.85
N ILE A 159 0.06 5.48 -3.42
CA ILE A 159 -0.23 6.85 -3.00
C ILE A 159 -0.81 7.61 -4.18
N ILE A 160 -1.93 8.29 -3.95
CA ILE A 160 -2.47 9.31 -4.84
C ILE A 160 -2.16 10.69 -4.28
N GLU A 161 -1.99 11.68 -5.16
CA GLU A 161 -1.95 13.09 -4.79
C GLU A 161 -3.27 13.73 -5.20
N SER A 162 -3.91 14.43 -4.30
CA SER A 162 -5.15 15.19 -4.55
C SER A 162 -5.08 16.51 -3.81
N GLU A 163 -5.34 17.62 -4.52
CA GLU A 163 -5.27 18.97 -3.97
C GLU A 163 -3.94 19.26 -3.24
N GLY A 164 -2.84 18.76 -3.82
CA GLY A 164 -1.50 18.91 -3.25
C GLY A 164 -1.23 18.07 -2.00
N LYS A 165 -2.11 17.14 -1.63
CA LYS A 165 -1.95 16.26 -0.46
C LYS A 165 -1.78 14.81 -0.89
N PRO A 166 -0.83 14.07 -0.31
CA PRO A 166 -0.68 12.63 -0.54
C PRO A 166 -1.67 11.82 0.32
N TYR A 167 -2.26 10.79 -0.27
CA TYR A 167 -3.12 9.83 0.44
C TYR A 167 -2.67 8.39 0.12
N VAL A 168 -2.42 7.60 1.14
CA VAL A 168 -2.19 6.16 1.01
C VAL A 168 -3.52 5.46 0.78
N VAL A 169 -3.66 4.80 -0.37
CA VAL A 169 -4.91 4.16 -0.80
C VAL A 169 -4.87 2.64 -0.82
N ASP A 170 -3.68 2.05 -0.81
CA ASP A 170 -3.47 0.60 -0.68
C ASP A 170 -2.04 0.29 -0.20
N MET A 171 -1.86 -0.89 0.41
CA MET A 171 -0.56 -1.42 0.83
C MET A 171 -0.51 -2.92 0.59
N CYS A 172 0.63 -3.42 0.11
CA CYS A 172 0.81 -4.83 -0.23
C CYS A 172 2.09 -5.38 0.42
N SER A 173 1.99 -6.59 1.01
CA SER A 173 3.09 -7.27 1.71
C SER A 173 4.15 -7.86 0.77
N ILE A 174 3.87 -8.00 -0.52
CA ILE A 174 4.82 -8.58 -1.49
C ILE A 174 4.94 -7.63 -2.67
N PRO A 175 6.01 -6.81 -2.74
CA PRO A 175 6.21 -5.89 -3.83
C PRO A 175 6.64 -6.63 -5.11
N GLY A 176 5.95 -6.37 -6.22
CA GLY A 176 6.34 -6.92 -7.53
C GLY A 176 7.57 -6.26 -8.16
N CYS A 177 8.12 -5.22 -7.54
CA CYS A 177 9.30 -4.43 -7.95
C CYS A 177 9.29 -3.94 -9.40
N ARG A 178 8.14 -3.97 -10.08
CA ARG A 178 8.00 -3.59 -11.49
C ARG A 178 8.22 -2.10 -11.66
N GLY A 179 9.19 -1.74 -12.51
CA GLY A 179 9.62 -0.36 -12.74
C GLY A 179 10.67 0.16 -11.76
N VAL A 180 11.07 -0.63 -10.77
CA VAL A 180 12.19 -0.31 -9.89
C VAL A 180 13.49 -0.65 -10.62
N PRO A 181 14.44 0.28 -10.80
CA PRO A 181 15.75 -0.03 -11.34
C PRO A 181 16.42 -1.13 -10.51
N ASP A 182 16.93 -2.17 -11.16
CA ASP A 182 17.55 -3.33 -10.51
C ASP A 182 16.71 -4.00 -9.41
N GLY A 183 15.37 -3.81 -9.46
CA GLY A 183 14.43 -4.29 -8.45
C GLY A 183 14.59 -5.76 -8.08
N PRO A 184 14.70 -6.71 -9.03
CA PRO A 184 14.95 -8.12 -8.74
C PRO A 184 16.24 -8.37 -7.95
N SER A 185 17.33 -7.65 -8.27
CA SER A 185 18.61 -7.75 -7.57
C SER A 185 18.52 -7.23 -6.13
N HIS A 186 17.80 -6.12 -5.91
CA HIS A 186 17.55 -5.61 -4.57
C HIS A 186 16.74 -6.59 -3.74
N LEU A 187 15.69 -7.17 -4.32
CA LEU A 187 14.85 -8.16 -3.64
C LEU A 187 15.64 -9.42 -3.32
N ALA A 188 16.42 -9.95 -4.26
CA ALA A 188 17.25 -11.14 -4.05
C ALA A 188 18.28 -10.92 -2.93
N SER A 189 18.98 -9.78 -2.95
CA SER A 189 19.96 -9.41 -1.92
C SER A 189 19.30 -9.29 -0.53
N TYR A 190 18.13 -8.68 -0.46
CA TYR A 190 17.36 -8.56 0.77
C TYR A 190 16.94 -9.94 1.32
N LEU A 191 16.36 -10.80 0.49
CA LEU A 191 15.93 -12.15 0.90
C LEU A 191 17.13 -13.00 1.38
N TYR A 192 18.26 -12.90 0.71
CA TYR A 192 19.47 -13.59 1.13
C TYR A 192 19.99 -13.08 2.49
N ALA A 193 19.98 -11.76 2.71
CA ALA A 193 20.35 -11.17 3.99
C ALA A 193 19.37 -11.57 5.11
N ALA A 194 18.07 -11.57 4.83
CA ALA A 194 17.04 -12.02 5.78
C ALA A 194 17.23 -13.50 6.15
N ALA A 195 17.51 -14.37 5.18
CA ALA A 195 17.79 -15.78 5.43
C ALA A 195 19.04 -15.97 6.32
N LYS A 196 20.11 -15.20 6.09
CA LYS A 196 21.30 -15.22 6.94
C LYS A 196 21.01 -14.77 8.37
N ARG A 197 20.20 -13.72 8.55
CA ARG A 197 19.77 -13.26 9.89
C ARG A 197 18.98 -14.36 10.61
N ALA A 198 18.00 -14.94 9.91
CA ALA A 198 17.21 -16.04 10.44
C ALA A 198 18.07 -17.23 10.91
N ALA A 199 19.04 -17.64 10.10
CA ALA A 199 19.96 -18.74 10.44
C ALA A 199 20.83 -18.45 11.68
N ARG A 200 20.98 -17.17 12.05
CA ARG A 200 21.71 -16.72 13.24
C ARG A 200 20.79 -16.40 14.43
N GLY A 201 19.49 -16.67 14.33
CA GLY A 201 18.50 -16.30 15.36
C GLY A 201 18.31 -14.78 15.54
N GLN A 202 18.69 -13.99 14.55
CA GLN A 202 18.54 -12.53 14.55
C GLN A 202 17.16 -12.12 14.02
N PRO A 203 16.67 -10.91 14.35
CA PRO A 203 15.42 -10.39 13.79
C PRO A 203 15.44 -10.37 12.26
N LEU A 204 14.32 -10.75 11.64
CA LEU A 204 14.17 -10.74 10.17
C LEU A 204 14.26 -9.34 9.58
N PHE A 205 13.70 -8.37 10.29
CA PHE A 205 13.60 -6.97 9.87
C PHE A 205 14.63 -6.14 10.62
N GLU A 206 15.29 -5.26 9.92
CA GLU A 206 16.06 -4.20 10.53
C GLU A 206 15.06 -3.18 11.06
N SER A 207 15.09 -2.87 12.36
CA SER A 207 14.30 -1.75 12.89
C SER A 207 14.59 -0.55 12.01
N ALA A 208 13.55 0.08 11.46
CA ALA A 208 13.71 1.24 10.59
C ALA A 208 14.47 2.34 11.35
N VAL A 209 15.80 2.39 11.15
CA VAL A 209 16.62 3.51 11.59
C VAL A 209 16.20 4.69 10.74
N PRO A 210 15.96 5.88 11.32
CA PRO A 210 15.72 7.08 10.54
C PRO A 210 16.86 7.24 9.55
N THR A 211 16.55 7.30 8.27
CA THR A 211 17.53 7.41 7.18
C THR A 211 18.35 8.68 7.39
N GLU A 212 19.62 8.54 7.73
CA GLU A 212 20.57 9.64 7.61
C GLU A 212 20.49 10.19 6.18
N ALA A 213 20.45 11.51 6.08
CA ALA A 213 20.43 12.22 4.81
C ALA A 213 21.61 11.74 3.95
N VAL A 214 21.32 11.26 2.74
CA VAL A 214 22.34 10.99 1.74
C VAL A 214 23.09 12.31 1.51
N PRO A 215 24.42 12.38 1.71
CA PRO A 215 25.17 13.57 1.40
C PRO A 215 24.98 13.90 -0.09
N THR A 216 24.51 15.09 -0.38
CA THR A 216 24.57 15.66 -1.73
C THR A 216 26.04 15.88 -2.05
N GLU A 217 26.68 14.89 -2.69
CA GLU A 217 27.97 15.10 -3.31
C GLU A 217 27.83 16.17 -4.41
N GLY A 218 28.66 17.16 -4.28
CA GLY A 218 28.61 18.37 -5.09
C GLY A 218 28.83 18.09 -6.57
N VAL A 219 28.05 18.80 -7.35
CA VAL A 219 28.29 19.03 -8.78
C VAL A 219 29.47 19.95 -8.91
N TRP A 220 30.52 19.51 -9.57
CA TRP A 220 31.54 20.33 -10.21
C TRP A 220 31.19 20.50 -11.67
#